data_6afa38987fd1b81a8d06418faaca592a
#
_entry.id   6afa38987fd1b81a8d06418faaca592a
#
_cell.length_a   1.000
_cell.length_b   1.000
_cell.length_c   1.000
_cell.angle_alpha   90.00
_cell.angle_beta   90.00
_cell.angle_gamma   90.00
#
_symmetry.space_group_name_H-M   'P 1'
#
loop_
_entity.id
_entity.type
_entity.pdbx_description
1 polymer ?
#
loop_
_entity_poly.entity_id
_entity_poly.type
_entity_poly.pdbx_seq_one_letter_code
_entity_poly.pdbx_strand_id
1 'polypeptide(L)'
;MDFVELARTRYTTKHYSGKAIPCETMEKLFEVLRLAPSSVNSQPWVYFHARTAEQKEKLLPAILDFNRERVTLASDVIVFAIRDAYDEAMFKRVLDKEIADGRYADETKVEGLDAGRRHFVGLHSETPESLHAWEQAQSYIAMGFLLAAAASFGVDSTALEGLDCAELDRILDTKSQGLKVVAAVSLGYRAENDSNATRPKSRLALSDIVREV
;
A
#
# COMPACT_ATOMS: atom_id res chain seq x y z
N MET A 1 -11.39 3.69 -20.07
CA MET A 1 -12.14 2.63 -19.34
C MET A 1 -12.80 3.30 -18.13
N ASP A 2 -14.08 3.07 -17.93
CA ASP A 2 -14.80 3.49 -16.74
C ASP A 2 -14.29 2.71 -15.52
N PHE A 3 -14.35 3.32 -14.33
CA PHE A 3 -13.81 2.71 -13.10
C PHE A 3 -14.56 1.42 -12.72
N VAL A 4 -15.86 1.32 -13.01
CA VAL A 4 -16.64 0.10 -12.78
C VAL A 4 -16.15 -1.03 -13.68
N GLU A 5 -15.86 -0.73 -14.94
CA GLU A 5 -15.31 -1.70 -15.88
C GLU A 5 -13.91 -2.14 -15.48
N LEU A 6 -13.08 -1.23 -15.02
CA LEU A 6 -11.77 -1.53 -14.45
C LEU A 6 -11.91 -2.47 -13.23
N ALA A 7 -12.85 -2.19 -12.33
CA ALA A 7 -13.11 -3.03 -11.17
C ALA A 7 -13.65 -4.43 -11.57
N ARG A 8 -14.39 -4.53 -12.67
CA ARG A 8 -14.86 -5.81 -13.22
C ARG A 8 -13.75 -6.63 -13.83
N THR A 9 -12.82 -6.00 -14.53
CA THR A 9 -11.80 -6.69 -15.35
C THR A 9 -10.52 -7.00 -14.59
N ARG A 10 -10.05 -6.11 -13.66
CA ARG A 10 -8.86 -6.39 -12.86
C ARG A 10 -9.05 -7.63 -11.99
N TYR A 11 -8.01 -8.44 -11.86
CA TYR A 11 -7.99 -9.60 -10.97
C TYR A 11 -6.59 -9.78 -10.33
N THR A 12 -6.45 -10.70 -9.38
CA THR A 12 -5.17 -11.08 -8.78
C THR A 12 -4.43 -12.01 -9.72
N THR A 13 -3.34 -11.55 -10.30
CA THR A 13 -2.46 -12.28 -11.22
C THR A 13 -1.71 -13.37 -10.48
N LYS A 14 -1.66 -14.57 -11.02
CA LYS A 14 -0.97 -15.72 -10.43
C LYS A 14 0.38 -15.98 -11.08
N HIS A 15 0.49 -15.71 -12.38
CA HIS A 15 1.71 -15.92 -13.15
C HIS A 15 2.05 -14.64 -13.93
N TYR A 16 3.26 -14.13 -13.71
CA TYR A 16 3.78 -12.96 -14.42
C TYR A 16 4.68 -13.38 -15.57
N SER A 17 4.73 -12.56 -16.60
CA SER A 17 5.52 -12.79 -17.83
C SER A 17 7.02 -12.48 -17.67
N GLY A 18 7.42 -11.87 -16.55
CA GLY A 18 8.79 -11.36 -16.38
C GLY A 18 9.07 -10.04 -17.13
N LYS A 19 8.10 -9.52 -17.90
CA LYS A 19 8.25 -8.25 -18.60
C LYS A 19 8.33 -7.08 -17.63
N ALA A 20 9.31 -6.19 -17.83
CA ALA A 20 9.50 -5.01 -16.98
C ALA A 20 8.43 -3.94 -17.24
N ILE A 21 7.96 -3.31 -16.18
CA ILE A 21 7.13 -2.10 -16.24
C ILE A 21 8.06 -0.92 -16.59
N PRO A 22 7.67 -0.02 -17.54
CA PRO A 22 8.44 1.18 -17.81
C PRO A 22 8.64 2.06 -16.56
N CYS A 23 9.82 2.68 -16.43
CA CYS A 23 10.13 3.53 -15.28
C CYS A 23 9.10 4.66 -15.11
N GLU A 24 8.70 5.32 -16.21
CA GLU A 24 7.68 6.36 -16.19
C GLU A 24 6.33 5.88 -15.61
N THR A 25 5.95 4.64 -15.90
CA THR A 25 4.71 4.05 -15.35
C THR A 25 4.87 3.77 -13.84
N MET A 26 6.05 3.30 -13.41
CA MET A 26 6.32 3.10 -11.99
C MET A 26 6.34 4.43 -11.23
N GLU A 27 6.89 5.50 -11.80
CA GLU A 27 6.87 6.84 -11.21
C GLU A 27 5.43 7.33 -11.00
N LYS A 28 4.54 7.11 -11.96
CA LYS A 28 3.10 7.40 -11.81
C LYS A 28 2.45 6.58 -10.69
N LEU A 29 2.81 5.31 -10.54
CA LEU A 29 2.30 4.47 -9.46
C LEU A 29 2.81 4.91 -8.08
N PHE A 30 4.06 5.35 -7.97
CA PHE A 30 4.58 5.95 -6.74
C PHE A 30 3.88 7.27 -6.40
N GLU A 31 3.59 8.08 -7.41
CA GLU A 31 2.83 9.32 -7.19
C GLU A 31 1.41 9.04 -6.69
N VAL A 32 0.74 7.98 -7.20
CA VAL A 32 -0.56 7.55 -6.68
C VAL A 32 -0.46 7.11 -5.21
N LEU A 33 0.58 6.35 -4.84
CA LEU A 33 0.82 5.98 -3.43
C LEU A 33 1.04 7.20 -2.55
N ARG A 34 1.83 8.17 -3.03
CA ARG A 34 2.09 9.44 -2.33
C ARG A 34 0.82 10.25 -2.10
N LEU A 35 -0.12 10.23 -3.06
CA LEU A 35 -1.36 10.99 -3.05
C LEU A 35 -2.53 10.24 -2.39
N ALA A 36 -2.33 9.01 -1.95
CA ALA A 36 -3.39 8.25 -1.30
C ALA A 36 -3.90 8.96 -0.04
N PRO A 37 -5.22 8.99 0.19
CA PRO A 37 -5.79 9.62 1.37
C PRO A 37 -5.56 8.78 2.62
N SER A 38 -5.51 9.45 3.77
CA SER A 38 -5.51 8.82 5.09
C SER A 38 -6.32 9.64 6.09
N SER A 39 -6.81 9.00 7.14
CA SER A 39 -7.49 9.70 8.23
C SER A 39 -6.59 10.82 8.76
N VAL A 40 -7.14 12.02 8.92
CA VAL A 40 -6.47 13.24 9.37
C VAL A 40 -5.16 13.56 8.63
N ASN A 41 -5.05 13.10 7.39
CA ASN A 41 -3.82 13.22 6.58
C ASN A 41 -2.56 12.67 7.30
N SER A 42 -2.73 11.60 8.05
CA SER A 42 -1.67 11.04 8.92
C SER A 42 -0.49 10.44 8.16
N GLN A 43 -0.71 9.88 6.97
CA GLN A 43 0.33 9.32 6.10
C GLN A 43 1.33 8.40 6.84
N PRO A 44 0.87 7.37 7.58
CA PRO A 44 1.69 6.62 8.51
C PRO A 44 2.54 5.52 7.84
N TRP A 45 2.84 5.66 6.55
CA TRP A 45 3.43 4.61 5.73
C TRP A 45 4.80 4.96 5.18
N VAL A 46 5.55 3.90 4.90
CA VAL A 46 6.75 3.90 4.07
C VAL A 46 6.69 2.69 3.14
N TYR A 47 7.17 2.84 1.91
CA TYR A 47 7.17 1.79 0.91
C TYR A 47 8.62 1.39 0.57
N PHE A 48 8.91 0.08 0.60
CA PHE A 48 10.17 -0.45 0.10
C PHE A 48 9.93 -1.03 -1.28
N HIS A 49 10.78 -0.68 -2.24
CA HIS A 49 10.66 -1.08 -3.62
C HIS A 49 11.78 -2.04 -4.02
N ALA A 50 11.42 -3.21 -4.53
CA ALA A 50 12.33 -4.19 -5.08
C ALA A 50 12.02 -4.41 -6.57
N ARG A 51 13.02 -4.13 -7.43
CA ARG A 51 12.91 -4.22 -8.89
C ARG A 51 13.88 -5.24 -9.48
N THR A 52 15.14 -5.21 -9.05
CA THR A 52 16.15 -6.13 -9.58
C THR A 52 15.95 -7.56 -9.07
N ALA A 53 16.45 -8.55 -9.82
CA ALA A 53 16.40 -9.94 -9.36
C ALA A 53 17.02 -10.09 -7.97
N GLU A 54 18.20 -9.49 -7.73
CA GLU A 54 18.88 -9.52 -6.44
C GLU A 54 18.02 -8.94 -5.31
N GLN A 55 17.36 -7.80 -5.55
CA GLN A 55 16.47 -7.19 -4.54
C GLN A 55 15.28 -8.09 -4.21
N LYS A 56 14.67 -8.71 -5.23
CA LYS A 56 13.55 -9.64 -5.04
C LYS A 56 13.99 -10.94 -4.34
N GLU A 57 15.16 -11.47 -4.69
CA GLU A 57 15.72 -12.65 -4.03
C GLU A 57 15.96 -12.44 -2.53
N LYS A 58 16.39 -11.24 -2.12
CA LYS A 58 16.52 -10.89 -0.70
C LYS A 58 15.21 -11.01 0.08
N LEU A 59 14.06 -10.82 -0.56
CA LEU A 59 12.74 -10.92 0.09
C LEU A 59 12.25 -12.36 0.21
N LEU A 60 12.74 -13.31 -0.63
CA LEU A 60 12.19 -14.66 -0.74
C LEU A 60 12.18 -15.48 0.56
N PRO A 61 13.14 -15.34 1.50
CA PRO A 61 13.05 -16.06 2.76
C PRO A 61 11.78 -15.78 3.57
N ALA A 62 11.21 -14.58 3.41
CA ALA A 62 9.99 -14.15 4.07
C ALA A 62 8.72 -14.43 3.25
N ILE A 63 8.82 -14.93 2.04
CA ILE A 63 7.68 -15.16 1.15
C ILE A 63 7.25 -16.63 1.25
N LEU A 64 5.97 -16.87 1.57
CA LEU A 64 5.44 -18.21 1.57
C LEU A 64 5.53 -18.86 0.18
N ASP A 65 5.80 -20.15 0.13
CA ASP A 65 6.17 -20.88 -1.11
C ASP A 65 5.24 -20.63 -2.28
N PHE A 66 3.93 -20.62 -2.05
CA PHE A 66 2.92 -20.40 -3.09
C PHE A 66 2.91 -18.97 -3.67
N ASN A 67 3.63 -18.02 -3.03
CA ASN A 67 3.78 -16.64 -3.49
C ASN A 67 5.14 -16.35 -4.11
N ARG A 68 6.14 -17.24 -3.96
CA ARG A 68 7.52 -16.96 -4.41
C ARG A 68 7.60 -16.64 -5.90
N GLU A 69 6.93 -17.41 -6.73
CA GLU A 69 6.89 -17.16 -8.18
C GLU A 69 6.30 -15.78 -8.51
N ARG A 70 5.29 -15.33 -7.74
CA ARG A 70 4.67 -14.01 -7.90
C ARG A 70 5.59 -12.85 -7.51
N VAL A 71 6.64 -13.12 -6.75
CA VAL A 71 7.70 -12.15 -6.42
C VAL A 71 8.81 -12.21 -7.45
N THR A 72 9.29 -13.40 -7.80
CA THR A 72 10.44 -13.56 -8.72
C THR A 72 10.13 -13.11 -10.13
N LEU A 73 8.95 -13.46 -10.68
CA LEU A 73 8.54 -13.14 -12.04
C LEU A 73 7.82 -11.79 -12.19
N ALA A 74 7.42 -11.14 -11.10
CA ALA A 74 6.92 -9.78 -11.15
C ALA A 74 8.00 -8.82 -11.67
N SER A 75 7.59 -7.73 -12.30
CA SER A 75 8.51 -6.63 -12.64
C SER A 75 9.02 -5.96 -11.37
N ASP A 76 8.10 -5.60 -10.48
CA ASP A 76 8.34 -4.81 -9.29
C ASP A 76 7.58 -5.39 -8.10
N VAL A 77 8.14 -5.25 -6.90
CA VAL A 77 7.49 -5.59 -5.63
C VAL A 77 7.55 -4.38 -4.72
N ILE A 78 6.41 -4.00 -4.16
CA ILE A 78 6.31 -2.92 -3.17
C ILE A 78 5.93 -3.54 -1.84
N VAL A 79 6.80 -3.41 -0.84
CA VAL A 79 6.52 -3.81 0.55
C VAL A 79 5.98 -2.60 1.30
N PHE A 80 4.86 -2.77 1.95
CA PHE A 80 4.16 -1.76 2.72
C PHE A 80 4.57 -1.85 4.18
N ALA A 81 5.07 -0.77 4.74
CA ALA A 81 5.37 -0.64 6.15
C ALA A 81 4.64 0.55 6.77
N ILE A 82 4.29 0.43 8.03
CA ILE A 82 3.68 1.46 8.87
C ILE A 82 4.70 1.96 9.89
N ARG A 83 4.37 3.03 10.62
CA ARG A 83 5.18 3.51 11.73
C ARG A 83 5.05 2.57 12.93
N ASP A 84 6.14 2.34 13.65
CA ASP A 84 6.10 1.62 14.94
C ASP A 84 5.51 2.51 16.05
N ALA A 85 5.69 3.84 15.90
CA ALA A 85 5.06 4.86 16.72
C ALA A 85 4.75 6.10 15.90
N TYR A 86 3.64 6.78 16.20
CA TYR A 86 3.28 8.07 15.65
C TYR A 86 3.70 9.18 16.62
N ASP A 87 4.96 9.56 16.58
CA ASP A 87 5.60 10.45 17.53
C ASP A 87 5.53 11.94 17.16
N GLU A 88 6.06 12.82 18.01
CA GLU A 88 6.12 14.25 17.80
C GLU A 88 6.86 14.64 16.51
N ALA A 89 7.88 13.87 16.14
CA ALA A 89 8.62 14.12 14.89
C ALA A 89 7.71 13.88 13.67
N MET A 90 6.84 12.87 13.73
CA MET A 90 5.89 12.58 12.67
C MET A 90 4.77 13.63 12.59
N PHE A 91 4.20 14.04 13.75
CA PHE A 91 3.23 15.14 13.79
C PHE A 91 3.81 16.41 13.16
N LYS A 92 5.00 16.80 13.60
CA LYS A 92 5.70 17.98 13.08
C LYS A 92 5.98 17.85 11.57
N ARG A 93 6.46 16.71 11.11
CA ARG A 93 6.77 16.47 9.69
C ARG A 93 5.56 16.66 8.79
N VAL A 94 4.40 16.15 9.19
CA VAL A 94 3.16 16.31 8.40
C VAL A 94 2.71 17.76 8.43
N LEU A 95 2.72 18.40 9.59
CA LEU A 95 2.34 19.82 9.75
C LEU A 95 3.22 20.73 8.93
N ASP A 96 4.55 20.61 9.02
CA ASP A 96 5.50 21.42 8.26
C ASP A 96 5.27 21.29 6.75
N LYS A 97 4.97 20.07 6.28
CA LYS A 97 4.67 19.82 4.86
C LYS A 97 3.36 20.49 4.44
N GLU A 98 2.32 20.40 5.25
CA GLU A 98 1.03 21.05 4.96
C GLU A 98 1.15 22.58 4.92
N ILE A 99 1.95 23.17 5.81
CA ILE A 99 2.25 24.61 5.79
C ILE A 99 3.02 24.97 4.51
N ALA A 100 4.07 24.22 4.19
CA ALA A 100 4.89 24.46 3.00
C ALA A 100 4.10 24.33 1.69
N ASP A 101 3.09 23.46 1.67
CA ASP A 101 2.20 23.27 0.51
C ASP A 101 1.09 24.34 0.44
N GLY A 102 1.01 25.25 1.40
CA GLY A 102 -0.03 26.28 1.43
C GLY A 102 -1.43 25.73 1.72
N ARG A 103 -1.52 24.58 2.42
CA ARG A 103 -2.80 23.93 2.73
C ARG A 103 -3.70 24.81 3.61
N TYR A 104 -3.12 25.71 4.39
CA TYR A 104 -3.82 26.60 5.30
C TYR A 104 -3.88 28.01 4.75
N ALA A 105 -5.06 28.44 4.33
CA ALA A 105 -5.30 29.81 3.89
C ALA A 105 -5.24 30.84 5.05
N ASP A 106 -5.33 30.37 6.28
CA ASP A 106 -5.37 31.16 7.50
C ASP A 106 -4.48 30.48 8.57
N GLU A 107 -3.37 31.11 8.90
CA GLU A 107 -2.40 30.61 9.87
C GLU A 107 -3.03 30.39 11.26
N THR A 108 -4.12 31.10 11.61
CA THR A 108 -4.81 30.93 12.89
C THR A 108 -5.49 29.58 13.03
N LYS A 109 -5.71 28.84 11.93
CA LYS A 109 -6.33 27.51 11.92
C LYS A 109 -5.33 26.37 12.07
N VAL A 110 -4.04 26.64 11.92
CA VAL A 110 -2.98 25.62 11.94
C VAL A 110 -2.97 24.85 13.25
N GLU A 111 -3.01 25.55 14.38
CA GLU A 111 -3.01 24.93 15.71
C GLU A 111 -4.22 24.04 15.96
N GLY A 112 -5.43 24.48 15.57
CA GLY A 112 -6.64 23.69 15.72
C GLY A 112 -6.67 22.42 14.86
N LEU A 113 -6.10 22.47 13.67
CA LEU A 113 -6.02 21.31 12.77
C LEU A 113 -4.95 20.31 13.22
N ASP A 114 -3.82 20.77 13.75
CA ASP A 114 -2.82 19.90 14.38
C ASP A 114 -3.37 19.25 15.66
N ALA A 115 -4.07 20.01 16.50
CA ALA A 115 -4.76 19.48 17.66
C ALA A 115 -5.79 18.41 17.28
N GLY A 116 -6.54 18.61 16.19
CA GLY A 116 -7.47 17.62 15.64
C GLY A 116 -6.76 16.33 15.21
N ARG A 117 -5.63 16.43 14.51
CA ARG A 117 -4.83 15.25 14.12
C ARG A 117 -4.34 14.50 15.36
N ARG A 118 -3.78 15.20 16.35
CA ARG A 118 -3.31 14.61 17.61
C ARG A 118 -4.43 13.89 18.34
N HIS A 119 -5.61 14.50 18.41
CA HIS A 119 -6.78 13.89 19.02
C HIS A 119 -7.15 12.57 18.34
N PHE A 120 -7.32 12.57 16.99
CA PHE A 120 -7.74 11.36 16.28
C PHE A 120 -6.67 10.26 16.27
N VAL A 121 -5.40 10.58 16.17
CA VAL A 121 -4.31 9.60 16.36
C VAL A 121 -4.33 9.07 17.78
N GLY A 122 -4.51 9.96 18.78
CA GLY A 122 -4.57 9.60 20.19
C GLY A 122 -5.69 8.60 20.54
N LEU A 123 -6.84 8.67 19.84
CA LEU A 123 -7.94 7.70 20.03
C LEU A 123 -7.52 6.25 19.70
N HIS A 124 -6.45 6.07 18.93
CA HIS A 124 -5.94 4.77 18.48
C HIS A 124 -4.60 4.41 19.12
N SER A 125 -4.06 5.27 20.00
CA SER A 125 -2.72 5.12 20.57
C SER A 125 -2.73 4.60 22.02
N GLU A 126 -3.81 3.94 22.44
CA GLU A 126 -3.91 3.36 23.80
C GLU A 126 -2.87 2.23 23.98
N THR A 127 -2.69 1.40 22.94
CA THR A 127 -1.64 0.38 22.88
C THR A 127 -0.92 0.43 21.53
N PRO A 128 0.33 -0.08 21.45
CA PRO A 128 1.00 -0.21 20.16
C PRO A 128 0.19 -1.00 19.12
N GLU A 129 -0.50 -2.07 19.57
CA GLU A 129 -1.32 -2.91 18.70
C GLU A 129 -2.51 -2.15 18.11
N SER A 130 -3.17 -1.30 18.91
CA SER A 130 -4.30 -0.47 18.43
C SER A 130 -3.84 0.57 17.43
N LEU A 131 -2.69 1.20 17.66
CA LEU A 131 -2.07 2.14 16.73
C LEU A 131 -1.70 1.44 15.41
N HIS A 132 -1.01 0.30 15.48
CA HIS A 132 -0.61 -0.47 14.31
C HIS A 132 -1.83 -0.92 13.49
N ALA A 133 -2.90 -1.38 14.13
CA ALA A 133 -4.13 -1.77 13.43
C ALA A 133 -4.76 -0.59 12.69
N TRP A 134 -4.79 0.60 13.30
CA TRP A 134 -5.30 1.80 12.66
C TRP A 134 -4.41 2.27 11.50
N GLU A 135 -3.10 2.30 11.68
CA GLU A 135 -2.15 2.66 10.62
C GLU A 135 -2.17 1.68 9.46
N GLN A 136 -2.29 0.38 9.76
CA GLN A 136 -2.47 -0.67 8.75
C GLN A 136 -3.73 -0.43 7.92
N ALA A 137 -4.85 -0.03 8.53
CA ALA A 137 -6.06 0.31 7.79
C ALA A 137 -5.83 1.48 6.82
N GLN A 138 -5.06 2.52 7.21
CA GLN A 138 -4.68 3.60 6.29
C GLN A 138 -3.81 3.07 5.13
N SER A 139 -2.86 2.19 5.43
CA SER A 139 -1.98 1.57 4.43
C SER A 139 -2.76 0.73 3.41
N TYR A 140 -3.83 0.03 3.84
CA TYR A 140 -4.71 -0.72 2.92
C TYR A 140 -5.56 0.20 2.01
N ILE A 141 -5.91 1.42 2.46
CA ILE A 141 -6.51 2.43 1.57
C ILE A 141 -5.53 2.77 0.45
N ALA A 142 -4.27 3.05 0.77
CA ALA A 142 -3.23 3.33 -0.22
C ALA A 142 -2.97 2.14 -1.15
N MET A 143 -3.00 0.91 -0.62
CA MET A 143 -2.91 -0.31 -1.43
C MET A 143 -4.08 -0.40 -2.42
N GLY A 144 -5.30 -0.11 -2.01
CA GLY A 144 -6.48 -0.08 -2.90
C GLY A 144 -6.30 0.92 -4.04
N PHE A 145 -5.75 2.11 -3.76
CA PHE A 145 -5.38 3.10 -4.76
C PHE A 145 -4.34 2.56 -5.74
N LEU A 146 -3.27 1.91 -5.23
CA LEU A 146 -2.24 1.30 -6.08
C LEU A 146 -2.82 0.23 -7.02
N LEU A 147 -3.65 -0.68 -6.50
CA LEU A 147 -4.25 -1.77 -7.29
C LEU A 147 -5.14 -1.24 -8.40
N ALA A 148 -5.91 -0.17 -8.12
CA ALA A 148 -6.77 0.48 -9.10
C ALA A 148 -5.95 1.23 -10.16
N ALA A 149 -4.94 1.99 -9.74
CA ALA A 149 -4.06 2.72 -10.65
C ALA A 149 -3.24 1.78 -11.54
N ALA A 150 -2.68 0.69 -10.98
CA ALA A 150 -1.98 -0.32 -11.78
C ALA A 150 -2.88 -0.82 -12.91
N ALA A 151 -4.11 -1.22 -12.59
CA ALA A 151 -5.07 -1.68 -13.59
C ALA A 151 -5.39 -0.60 -14.64
N SER A 152 -5.50 0.68 -14.23
CA SER A 152 -5.78 1.79 -15.16
C SER A 152 -4.63 2.06 -16.15
N PHE A 153 -3.40 1.73 -15.75
CA PHE A 153 -2.20 1.81 -16.58
C PHE A 153 -1.88 0.50 -17.33
N GLY A 154 -2.79 -0.49 -17.29
CA GLY A 154 -2.58 -1.80 -17.94
C GLY A 154 -1.54 -2.66 -17.24
N VAL A 155 -1.24 -2.39 -15.96
CA VAL A 155 -0.35 -3.16 -15.11
C VAL A 155 -1.17 -4.13 -14.26
N ASP A 156 -0.78 -5.38 -14.25
CA ASP A 156 -1.37 -6.39 -13.40
C ASP A 156 -0.76 -6.38 -11.99
N SER A 157 -1.54 -6.82 -11.01
CA SER A 157 -1.15 -6.73 -9.61
C SER A 157 -1.63 -7.91 -8.76
N THR A 158 -0.88 -8.19 -7.70
CA THR A 158 -1.23 -9.16 -6.66
C THR A 158 -0.90 -8.58 -5.29
N ALA A 159 -1.93 -8.37 -4.45
CA ALA A 159 -1.72 -8.12 -3.03
C ALA A 159 -1.28 -9.43 -2.34
N LEU A 160 -0.25 -9.35 -1.51
CA LEU A 160 0.38 -10.46 -0.82
C LEU A 160 0.27 -10.25 0.69
N GLU A 161 -0.46 -11.15 1.36
CA GLU A 161 -0.49 -11.31 2.83
C GLU A 161 0.15 -12.63 3.29
N GLY A 162 0.41 -13.55 2.34
CA GLY A 162 1.17 -14.77 2.60
C GLY A 162 2.66 -14.46 2.72
N LEU A 163 3.04 -13.75 3.78
CA LEU A 163 4.36 -13.23 4.10
C LEU A 163 4.68 -13.51 5.57
N ASP A 164 5.94 -13.72 5.87
CA ASP A 164 6.47 -13.56 7.23
C ASP A 164 6.91 -12.09 7.40
N CYS A 165 6.03 -11.29 8.01
CA CYS A 165 6.29 -9.87 8.22
C CYS A 165 7.49 -9.64 9.16
N ALA A 166 7.70 -10.52 10.18
CA ALA A 166 8.82 -10.38 11.10
C ALA A 166 10.15 -10.65 10.39
N GLU A 167 10.19 -11.62 9.47
CA GLU A 167 11.38 -11.88 8.66
C GLU A 167 11.61 -10.74 7.63
N LEU A 168 10.55 -10.14 7.04
CA LEU A 168 10.69 -8.93 6.22
C LEU A 168 11.23 -7.75 7.03
N ASP A 169 10.76 -7.57 8.27
CA ASP A 169 11.28 -6.56 9.18
C ASP A 169 12.78 -6.73 9.42
N ARG A 170 13.24 -7.98 9.59
CA ARG A 170 14.67 -8.30 9.75
C ARG A 170 15.46 -8.02 8.47
N ILE A 171 14.95 -8.44 7.30
CA ILE A 171 15.63 -8.29 5.99
C ILE A 171 15.77 -6.81 5.61
N LEU A 172 14.74 -6.01 5.89
CA LEU A 172 14.68 -4.59 5.52
C LEU A 172 15.18 -3.65 6.62
N ASP A 173 15.59 -4.22 7.77
CA ASP A 173 16.01 -3.48 8.96
C ASP A 173 15.01 -2.36 9.34
N THR A 174 13.72 -2.71 9.34
CA THR A 174 12.66 -1.75 9.61
C THR A 174 12.67 -1.26 11.05
N LYS A 175 13.10 -2.11 11.99
CA LYS A 175 13.16 -1.77 13.41
C LYS A 175 14.07 -0.56 13.69
N SER A 176 15.24 -0.48 13.05
CA SER A 176 16.15 0.67 13.18
C SER A 176 15.56 1.96 12.61
N GLN A 177 14.55 1.83 11.74
CA GLN A 177 13.86 2.93 11.07
C GLN A 177 12.53 3.29 11.75
N GLY A 178 12.16 2.63 12.87
CA GLY A 178 10.88 2.82 13.55
C GLY A 178 9.69 2.44 12.66
N LEU A 179 9.83 1.33 11.91
CA LEU A 179 8.83 0.85 10.94
C LEU A 179 8.48 -0.62 11.20
N LYS A 180 7.33 -1.04 10.68
CA LYS A 180 6.82 -2.40 10.74
C LYS A 180 6.15 -2.79 9.43
N VAL A 181 6.54 -3.91 8.85
CA VAL A 181 5.93 -4.44 7.62
C VAL A 181 4.52 -4.95 7.89
N VAL A 182 3.60 -4.70 6.95
CA VAL A 182 2.19 -5.14 7.04
C VAL A 182 1.70 -5.93 5.84
N ALA A 183 2.22 -5.68 4.64
CA ALA A 183 1.80 -6.35 3.41
C ALA A 183 2.80 -6.11 2.28
N ALA A 184 2.59 -6.74 1.12
CA ALA A 184 3.29 -6.40 -0.10
C ALA A 184 2.35 -6.44 -1.32
N VAL A 185 2.79 -5.83 -2.43
CA VAL A 185 2.13 -5.92 -3.74
C VAL A 185 3.17 -6.24 -4.79
N SER A 186 2.93 -7.30 -5.56
CA SER A 186 3.66 -7.59 -6.79
C SER A 186 2.97 -6.91 -7.97
N LEU A 187 3.76 -6.30 -8.86
CA LEU A 187 3.33 -5.59 -10.05
C LEU A 187 4.04 -6.14 -11.29
N GLY A 188 3.35 -6.23 -12.41
CA GLY A 188 3.94 -6.73 -13.65
C GLY A 188 2.87 -6.90 -14.73
N TYR A 189 3.17 -7.74 -15.69
CA TYR A 189 2.23 -8.12 -16.75
C TYR A 189 1.95 -9.60 -16.64
N ARG A 190 0.69 -10.01 -16.78
CA ARG A 190 0.28 -11.41 -16.74
C ARG A 190 0.96 -12.23 -17.82
N ALA A 191 1.26 -13.48 -17.54
CA ALA A 191 1.67 -14.46 -18.52
C ALA A 191 0.45 -15.03 -19.26
N GLU A 192 0.64 -15.61 -20.44
CA GLU A 192 -0.43 -16.24 -21.23
C GLU A 192 -1.10 -17.41 -20.49
N ASN A 193 -0.35 -18.11 -19.64
CA ASN A 193 -0.80 -19.23 -18.82
C ASN A 193 -1.31 -18.81 -17.44
N ASP A 194 -1.61 -17.53 -17.20
CA ASP A 194 -2.14 -17.11 -15.91
C ASP A 194 -3.46 -17.79 -15.58
N SER A 195 -3.46 -18.61 -14.54
CA SER A 195 -4.60 -19.46 -14.14
C SER A 195 -5.84 -18.67 -13.72
N ASN A 196 -5.70 -17.38 -13.39
CA ASN A 196 -6.84 -16.53 -13.06
C ASN A 196 -7.39 -15.75 -14.25
N ALA A 197 -6.70 -15.74 -15.40
CA ALA A 197 -7.12 -14.96 -16.57
C ALA A 197 -8.54 -15.34 -17.08
N THR A 198 -8.89 -16.60 -17.01
CA THR A 198 -10.18 -17.14 -17.47
C THR A 198 -11.17 -17.43 -16.35
N ARG A 199 -10.76 -17.19 -15.08
CA ARG A 199 -11.61 -17.46 -13.92
C ARG A 199 -12.65 -16.36 -13.76
N PRO A 200 -13.97 -16.69 -13.75
CA PRO A 200 -15.02 -15.70 -13.54
C PRO A 200 -14.83 -14.98 -12.19
N LYS A 201 -15.02 -13.67 -12.20
CA LYS A 201 -15.05 -12.90 -10.96
C LYS A 201 -16.31 -13.22 -10.16
N SER A 202 -16.13 -13.57 -8.89
CA SER A 202 -17.22 -13.83 -7.96
C SER A 202 -17.23 -12.78 -6.85
N ARG A 203 -18.40 -12.23 -6.57
CA ARG A 203 -18.69 -11.32 -5.45
C ARG A 203 -20.10 -11.59 -4.95
N LEU A 204 -20.35 -11.28 -3.68
CA LEU A 204 -21.71 -11.32 -3.11
C LEU A 204 -22.64 -10.39 -3.87
N ALA A 205 -23.94 -10.60 -3.77
CA ALA A 205 -24.93 -9.74 -4.36
C ALA A 205 -24.88 -8.34 -3.71
N LEU A 206 -25.26 -7.31 -4.46
CA LEU A 206 -25.26 -5.93 -3.94
C LEU A 206 -26.15 -5.79 -2.70
N SER A 207 -27.30 -6.47 -2.68
CA SER A 207 -28.22 -6.53 -1.55
C SER A 207 -27.65 -7.12 -0.28
N ASP A 208 -26.59 -7.95 -0.38
CA ASP A 208 -25.94 -8.56 0.79
C ASP A 208 -24.93 -7.62 1.46
N ILE A 209 -24.46 -6.61 0.74
CA ILE A 209 -23.38 -5.72 1.17
C ILE A 209 -23.81 -4.25 1.31
N VAL A 210 -24.95 -3.86 0.71
CA VAL A 210 -25.52 -2.50 0.82
C VAL A 210 -26.88 -2.59 1.49
N ARG A 211 -27.06 -1.85 2.56
CA ARG A 211 -28.33 -1.71 3.29
C ARG A 211 -28.67 -0.24 3.39
N GLU A 212 -29.91 0.10 3.03
CA GLU A 212 -30.45 1.43 3.25
C GLU A 212 -30.83 1.59 4.74
N VAL A 213 -30.63 2.78 5.31
CA VAL A 213 -30.97 3.15 6.69
C VAL A 213 -32.11 4.15 6.75
#